data_44603826cc79bc2113acf5fce5283bdf
#
_entry.id   44603826cc79bc2113acf5fce5283bdf
#
_cell.length_a   1.000
_cell.length_b   1.000
_cell.length_c   1.000
_cell.angle_alpha   90.00
_cell.angle_beta   90.00
_cell.angle_gamma   90.00
#
_symmetry.space_group_name_H-M   'P 1'
#
loop_
_entity.id
_entity.type
_entity.pdbx_description
1 polymer ?
#
loop_
_entity_poly.entity_id
_entity_poly.type
_entity_poly.pdbx_seq_one_letter_code
_entity_poly.pdbx_strand_id
1 'polypeptide(L)'
;MSRRNLSLSSRNENTRNKKAVRNAVRFDHGEIIAHFHEGLSSVKGQMALARTLNEKGNKEASDSICRSQIVMAESLLDFYLHEISKCCLCEMYDGVRAQSKEYSNLRVSLFRVEEAIYSKASRGWLLDQITEDYSSACFLSERSMRRQLTVIGISYKDMLERAFPDKSDDQRAKIVSKLFARRNAIAHQGDRNHVDATLNQVDETYAIYYIDCVERIVASIHSLVVQGLTA
;
A
#
# COMPACT_ATOMS: atom_id res chain seq x y z
N MET A 1 -11.64 -23.28 55.72
CA MET A 1 -11.65 -23.17 54.24
C MET A 1 -11.96 -21.71 53.85
N SER A 2 -10.96 -20.94 53.49
CA SER A 2 -11.09 -19.50 53.16
C SER A 2 -11.61 -19.36 51.73
N ARG A 3 -12.80 -18.78 51.57
CA ARG A 3 -13.32 -18.40 50.23
C ARG A 3 -12.52 -17.21 49.67
N ARG A 4 -11.75 -17.43 48.62
CA ARG A 4 -11.13 -16.34 47.87
C ARG A 4 -12.24 -15.52 47.21
N ASN A 5 -12.31 -14.26 47.62
CA ASN A 5 -13.21 -13.26 47.03
C ASN A 5 -12.63 -12.83 45.68
N LEU A 6 -13.17 -13.35 44.57
CA LEU A 6 -12.85 -12.95 43.21
C LEU A 6 -13.73 -11.76 42.81
N SER A 7 -13.56 -10.62 43.46
CA SER A 7 -14.15 -9.39 42.98
C SER A 7 -13.30 -8.90 41.77
N LEU A 8 -13.86 -9.06 40.58
CA LEU A 8 -13.35 -8.37 39.42
C LEU A 8 -13.50 -6.88 39.68
N SER A 9 -12.38 -6.16 39.82
CA SER A 9 -12.37 -4.69 39.84
C SER A 9 -13.05 -4.20 38.56
N SER A 10 -14.01 -3.27 38.70
CA SER A 10 -14.67 -2.64 37.59
C SER A 10 -13.60 -2.11 36.64
N ARG A 11 -13.61 -2.58 35.41
CA ARG A 11 -12.71 -2.13 34.36
C ARG A 11 -12.99 -0.65 34.14
N ASN A 12 -12.05 0.19 34.55
CA ASN A 12 -12.16 1.62 34.38
C ASN A 12 -12.14 1.87 32.86
N GLU A 13 -13.30 2.11 32.26
CA GLU A 13 -13.47 2.31 30.81
C GLU A 13 -12.68 3.53 30.28
N ASN A 14 -12.19 4.37 31.17
CA ASN A 14 -11.36 5.54 30.86
C ASN A 14 -9.87 5.25 30.70
N THR A 15 -9.40 4.03 30.94
CA THR A 15 -8.07 3.58 30.55
C THR A 15 -8.10 2.79 29.23
N ARG A 16 -8.89 3.21 28.24
CA ARG A 16 -8.48 3.00 26.86
C ARG A 16 -7.10 3.63 26.77
N ASN A 17 -6.08 2.78 26.65
CA ASN A 17 -4.73 3.19 26.30
C ASN A 17 -4.87 4.29 25.26
N LYS A 18 -4.64 5.53 25.67
CA LYS A 18 -4.23 6.55 24.74
C LYS A 18 -2.93 5.99 24.18
N LYS A 19 -2.99 5.19 23.10
CA LYS A 19 -1.83 4.95 22.27
C LYS A 19 -1.23 6.32 22.13
N ALA A 20 0.01 6.51 22.62
CA ALA A 20 0.71 7.74 22.39
C ALA A 20 0.55 8.00 20.89
N VAL A 21 -0.25 8.98 20.55
CA VAL A 21 -0.49 9.37 19.16
C VAL A 21 0.89 9.83 18.73
N ARG A 22 1.65 8.92 18.10
CA ARG A 22 2.82 9.32 17.35
C ARG A 22 2.25 10.25 16.32
N ASN A 23 2.59 11.54 16.40
CA ASN A 23 2.18 12.49 15.38
C ASN A 23 2.51 11.86 14.04
N ALA A 24 1.50 11.66 13.20
CA ALA A 24 1.73 11.10 11.87
C ALA A 24 2.71 12.05 11.15
N VAL A 25 3.74 11.48 10.54
CA VAL A 25 4.71 12.24 9.75
C VAL A 25 4.21 12.27 8.32
N ARG A 26 4.14 13.48 7.76
CA ARG A 26 3.89 13.67 6.33
C ARG A 26 5.22 13.65 5.60
N PHE A 27 5.42 12.66 4.76
CA PHE A 27 6.54 12.62 3.83
C PHE A 27 6.24 13.46 2.58
N ASP A 28 7.26 14.05 2.01
CA ASP A 28 7.16 14.69 0.69
C ASP A 28 7.25 13.66 -0.46
N HIS A 29 7.01 14.12 -1.68
CA HIS A 29 7.03 13.25 -2.87
C HIS A 29 8.39 12.58 -3.09
N GLY A 30 9.49 13.32 -2.84
CA GLY A 30 10.85 12.81 -2.99
C GLY A 30 11.18 11.73 -1.96
N GLU A 31 10.78 11.95 -0.70
CA GLU A 31 10.96 10.97 0.38
C GLU A 31 10.15 9.69 0.10
N ILE A 32 8.89 9.83 -0.32
CA ILE A 32 8.00 8.70 -0.59
C ILE A 32 8.57 7.80 -1.69
N ILE A 33 9.00 8.39 -2.81
CA ILE A 33 9.57 7.60 -3.90
C ILE A 33 10.94 7.03 -3.56
N ALA A 34 11.75 7.73 -2.76
CA ALA A 34 13.04 7.24 -2.28
C ALA A 34 12.87 5.99 -1.40
N HIS A 35 11.92 6.00 -0.45
CA HIS A 35 11.60 4.83 0.39
C HIS A 35 11.15 3.63 -0.45
N PHE A 36 10.34 3.87 -1.51
CA PHE A 36 9.96 2.80 -2.43
C PHE A 36 11.18 2.22 -3.15
N HIS A 37 12.07 3.04 -3.69
CA HIS A 37 13.26 2.57 -4.41
C HIS A 37 14.26 1.87 -3.50
N GLU A 38 14.42 2.31 -2.26
CA GLU A 38 15.23 1.62 -1.26
C GLU A 38 14.72 0.19 -1.02
N GLY A 39 13.42 0.05 -0.75
CA GLY A 39 12.78 -1.26 -0.58
C GLY A 39 12.88 -2.12 -1.84
N LEU A 40 12.65 -1.53 -3.02
CA LEU A 40 12.75 -2.23 -4.30
C LEU A 40 14.17 -2.73 -4.58
N SER A 41 15.19 -1.95 -4.23
CA SER A 41 16.59 -2.36 -4.33
C SER A 41 16.86 -3.60 -3.49
N SER A 42 16.33 -3.66 -2.27
CA SER A 42 16.42 -4.84 -1.40
C SER A 42 15.75 -6.07 -2.03
N VAL A 43 14.54 -5.90 -2.58
CA VAL A 43 13.80 -6.95 -3.30
C VAL A 43 14.61 -7.49 -4.48
N LYS A 44 15.16 -6.60 -5.32
CA LYS A 44 15.99 -6.97 -6.48
C LYS A 44 17.29 -7.67 -6.05
N GLY A 45 17.90 -7.24 -4.92
CA GLY A 45 19.07 -7.89 -4.34
C GLY A 45 18.79 -9.33 -3.91
N GLN A 46 17.62 -9.62 -3.33
CA GLN A 46 17.23 -10.98 -2.96
C GLN A 46 16.97 -11.88 -4.20
N MET A 47 16.54 -11.30 -5.32
CA MET A 47 16.40 -12.05 -6.58
C MET A 47 17.76 -12.55 -7.11
N ALA A 48 18.84 -11.81 -6.88
CA ALA A 48 20.19 -12.30 -7.22
C ALA A 48 20.60 -13.53 -6.39
N LEU A 49 20.18 -13.57 -5.11
CA LEU A 49 20.37 -14.76 -4.28
C LEU A 49 19.54 -15.96 -4.78
N ALA A 50 18.28 -15.74 -5.18
CA ALA A 50 17.44 -16.79 -5.75
C ALA A 50 18.09 -17.42 -6.99
N ARG A 51 18.66 -16.60 -7.89
CA ARG A 51 19.43 -17.06 -9.06
C ARG A 51 20.59 -17.94 -8.67
N THR A 52 21.42 -17.47 -7.73
CA THR A 52 22.59 -18.23 -7.26
C THR A 52 22.19 -19.59 -6.67
N LEU A 53 21.10 -19.67 -5.93
CA LEU A 53 20.59 -20.92 -5.37
C LEU A 53 20.11 -21.87 -6.46
N ASN A 54 19.40 -21.36 -7.46
CA ASN A 54 18.95 -22.16 -8.60
C ASN A 54 20.13 -22.74 -9.41
N GLU A 55 21.16 -21.93 -9.68
CA GLU A 55 22.40 -22.36 -10.34
C GLU A 55 23.13 -23.47 -9.58
N LYS A 56 23.04 -23.47 -8.24
CA LYS A 56 23.57 -24.52 -7.37
C LYS A 56 22.66 -25.73 -7.21
N GLY A 57 21.55 -25.79 -7.94
CA GLY A 57 20.59 -26.90 -7.90
C GLY A 57 19.61 -26.86 -6.74
N ASN A 58 19.61 -25.81 -5.90
CA ASN A 58 18.67 -25.64 -4.80
C ASN A 58 17.42 -24.85 -5.25
N LYS A 59 16.64 -25.51 -6.12
CA LYS A 59 15.46 -24.92 -6.72
C LYS A 59 14.38 -24.55 -5.69
N GLU A 60 14.17 -25.40 -4.68
CA GLU A 60 13.15 -25.16 -3.64
C GLU A 60 13.41 -23.86 -2.88
N ALA A 61 14.65 -23.62 -2.45
CA ALA A 61 15.03 -22.38 -1.77
C ALA A 61 14.91 -21.17 -2.72
N SER A 62 15.31 -21.31 -3.98
CA SER A 62 15.13 -20.26 -5.01
C SER A 62 13.67 -19.90 -5.20
N ASP A 63 12.80 -20.88 -5.40
CA ASP A 63 11.35 -20.67 -5.57
C ASP A 63 10.71 -20.03 -4.32
N SER A 64 11.19 -20.37 -3.12
CA SER A 64 10.73 -19.78 -1.86
C SER A 64 11.09 -18.29 -1.78
N ILE A 65 12.30 -17.91 -2.19
CA ILE A 65 12.72 -16.51 -2.28
C ILE A 65 11.86 -15.78 -3.31
N CYS A 66 11.65 -16.33 -4.50
CA CYS A 66 10.80 -15.73 -5.53
C CYS A 66 9.40 -15.40 -5.00
N ARG A 67 8.76 -16.35 -4.29
CA ARG A 67 7.45 -16.11 -3.65
C ARG A 67 7.51 -14.96 -2.64
N SER A 68 8.52 -14.95 -1.79
CA SER A 68 8.68 -13.93 -0.77
C SER A 68 8.84 -12.53 -1.40
N GLN A 69 9.62 -12.42 -2.49
CA GLN A 69 9.87 -11.15 -3.14
C GLN A 69 8.64 -10.62 -3.89
N ILE A 70 7.77 -11.50 -4.43
CA ILE A 70 6.47 -11.11 -4.98
C ILE A 70 5.60 -10.44 -3.89
N VAL A 71 5.53 -11.02 -2.69
CA VAL A 71 4.76 -10.45 -1.58
C VAL A 71 5.36 -9.13 -1.11
N MET A 72 6.70 -9.05 -1.02
CA MET A 72 7.39 -7.83 -0.61
C MET A 72 7.20 -6.70 -1.61
N ALA A 73 7.27 -6.96 -2.91
CA ALA A 73 7.05 -5.95 -3.94
C ALA A 73 5.64 -5.32 -3.83
N GLU A 74 4.60 -6.13 -3.61
CA GLU A 74 3.25 -5.60 -3.39
C GLU A 74 3.09 -4.87 -2.05
N SER A 75 3.81 -5.27 -1.02
CA SER A 75 3.82 -4.54 0.24
C SER A 75 4.45 -3.15 0.09
N LEU A 76 5.48 -3.02 -0.75
CA LEU A 76 6.06 -1.72 -1.10
C LEU A 76 5.08 -0.85 -1.91
N LEU A 77 4.33 -1.45 -2.84
CA LEU A 77 3.28 -0.74 -3.58
C LEU A 77 2.17 -0.25 -2.65
N ASP A 78 1.72 -1.08 -1.71
CA ASP A 78 0.68 -0.69 -0.73
C ASP A 78 1.18 0.46 0.16
N PHE A 79 2.39 0.35 0.70
CA PHE A 79 3.03 1.43 1.46
C PHE A 79 3.12 2.72 0.64
N TYR A 80 3.59 2.65 -0.61
CA TYR A 80 3.66 3.81 -1.51
C TYR A 80 2.29 4.45 -1.72
N LEU A 81 1.24 3.64 -1.99
CA LEU A 81 -0.13 4.13 -2.17
C LEU A 81 -0.68 4.82 -0.91
N HIS A 82 -0.35 4.31 0.27
CA HIS A 82 -0.73 4.93 1.53
C HIS A 82 -0.08 6.30 1.71
N GLU A 83 1.25 6.39 1.55
CA GLU A 83 1.99 7.63 1.81
C GLU A 83 1.69 8.70 0.75
N ILE A 84 1.65 8.33 -0.54
CA ILE A 84 1.33 9.29 -1.59
C ILE A 84 -0.11 9.81 -1.48
N SER A 85 -1.04 8.98 -1.04
CA SER A 85 -2.42 9.41 -0.80
C SER A 85 -2.51 10.41 0.35
N LYS A 86 -1.84 10.15 1.46
CA LYS A 86 -1.78 11.09 2.60
C LYS A 86 -1.19 12.43 2.17
N CYS A 87 -0.09 12.39 1.40
CA CYS A 87 0.56 13.59 0.88
C CYS A 87 -0.39 14.40 0.00
N CYS A 88 -0.99 13.79 -1.01
CA CYS A 88 -1.92 14.46 -1.95
C CYS A 88 -3.15 15.04 -1.25
N LEU A 89 -3.74 14.31 -0.31
CA LEU A 89 -4.91 14.81 0.43
C LEU A 89 -4.57 16.01 1.32
N CYS A 90 -3.40 16.03 1.96
CA CYS A 90 -2.91 17.18 2.69
C CYS A 90 -2.64 18.38 1.76
N GLU A 91 -2.08 18.14 0.56
CA GLU A 91 -1.88 19.19 -0.46
C GLU A 91 -3.19 19.79 -0.96
N MET A 92 -4.24 18.97 -1.15
CA MET A 92 -5.58 19.44 -1.48
C MET A 92 -6.18 20.31 -0.36
N TYR A 93 -5.95 19.93 0.89
CA TYR A 93 -6.37 20.70 2.06
C TYR A 93 -5.61 22.03 2.16
N ASP A 94 -4.31 22.02 1.93
CA ASP A 94 -3.45 23.21 1.96
C ASP A 94 -3.65 24.14 0.75
N GLY A 95 -4.45 23.70 -0.26
CA GLY A 95 -4.70 24.47 -1.50
C GLY A 95 -3.52 24.43 -2.50
N VAL A 96 -2.55 23.54 -2.28
CA VAL A 96 -1.39 23.35 -3.17
C VAL A 96 -1.73 22.49 -4.38
N ARG A 97 -2.71 21.59 -4.21
CA ARG A 97 -3.23 20.69 -5.26
C ARG A 97 -4.72 20.95 -5.49
N ALA A 98 -5.15 20.88 -6.75
CA ALA A 98 -6.56 20.94 -7.09
C ALA A 98 -7.33 19.80 -6.39
N GLN A 99 -8.45 20.15 -5.76
CA GLN A 99 -9.29 19.17 -5.07
C GLN A 99 -10.02 18.29 -6.07
N SER A 100 -9.99 16.97 -5.85
CA SER A 100 -10.84 16.03 -6.58
C SER A 100 -12.30 16.12 -6.10
N LYS A 101 -13.24 15.64 -6.93
CA LYS A 101 -14.64 15.53 -6.51
C LYS A 101 -14.81 14.61 -5.30
N GLU A 102 -14.03 13.54 -5.25
CA GLU A 102 -14.06 12.54 -4.18
C GLU A 102 -13.46 13.09 -2.88
N TYR A 103 -12.49 14.00 -2.96
CA TYR A 103 -11.96 14.72 -1.80
C TYR A 103 -13.08 15.45 -1.05
N SER A 104 -13.94 16.16 -1.75
CA SER A 104 -15.06 16.90 -1.15
C SER A 104 -16.13 16.00 -0.47
N ASN A 105 -16.10 14.70 -0.76
CA ASN A 105 -16.97 13.69 -0.18
C ASN A 105 -16.33 12.87 0.95
N LEU A 106 -15.10 13.21 1.37
CA LEU A 106 -14.46 12.54 2.50
C LEU A 106 -15.27 12.77 3.77
N ARG A 107 -15.41 11.70 4.54
CA ARG A 107 -16.10 11.77 5.84
C ARG A 107 -15.06 12.00 6.92
N VAL A 108 -15.32 12.97 7.76
CA VAL A 108 -14.50 13.30 8.92
C VAL A 108 -15.32 13.12 10.18
N SER A 109 -14.73 12.54 11.23
CA SER A 109 -15.42 12.38 12.49
C SER A 109 -15.65 13.75 13.15
N LEU A 110 -16.78 13.93 13.84
CA LEU A 110 -17.08 15.20 14.54
C LEU A 110 -15.99 15.55 15.56
N PHE A 111 -15.43 14.56 16.23
CA PHE A 111 -14.32 14.74 17.16
C PHE A 111 -13.10 15.43 16.48
N ARG A 112 -12.75 15.01 15.26
CA ARG A 112 -11.64 15.62 14.50
C ARG A 112 -11.98 17.03 14.03
N VAL A 113 -13.25 17.28 13.70
CA VAL A 113 -13.72 18.63 13.38
C VAL A 113 -13.59 19.56 14.60
N GLU A 114 -13.97 19.08 15.78
CA GLU A 114 -13.78 19.81 17.03
C GLU A 114 -12.31 20.09 17.33
N GLU A 115 -11.43 19.09 17.18
CA GLU A 115 -9.98 19.30 17.29
C GLU A 115 -9.48 20.38 16.32
N ALA A 116 -9.92 20.35 15.06
CA ALA A 116 -9.53 21.34 14.05
C ALA A 116 -9.97 22.76 14.42
N ILE A 117 -11.16 22.92 15.01
CA ILE A 117 -11.72 24.23 15.39
C ILE A 117 -11.06 24.78 16.67
N TYR A 118 -10.88 23.92 17.69
CA TYR A 118 -10.47 24.37 19.03
C TYR A 118 -8.95 24.32 19.24
N SER A 119 -8.25 23.47 18.52
CA SER A 119 -6.79 23.36 18.62
C SER A 119 -6.12 24.27 17.59
N LYS A 120 -5.85 25.51 17.99
CA LYS A 120 -5.13 26.51 17.15
C LYS A 120 -3.75 26.04 16.64
N ALA A 121 -3.27 24.89 17.08
CA ALA A 121 -1.92 24.40 16.83
C ALA A 121 -1.84 23.20 15.86
N SER A 122 -2.94 22.57 15.52
CA SER A 122 -2.88 21.30 14.78
C SER A 122 -3.29 21.47 13.32
N ARG A 123 -2.33 21.79 12.47
CA ARG A 123 -2.46 21.54 11.01
C ARG A 123 -2.44 20.03 10.68
N GLY A 124 -2.18 19.17 11.67
CA GLY A 124 -2.02 17.73 11.53
C GLY A 124 -3.31 16.91 11.65
N TRP A 125 -4.44 17.52 12.07
CA TRP A 125 -5.67 16.77 12.32
C TRP A 125 -6.16 15.92 11.14
N LEU A 126 -6.02 16.45 9.91
CA LEU A 126 -6.41 15.72 8.70
C LEU A 126 -5.48 14.53 8.44
N LEU A 127 -4.18 14.72 8.60
CA LEU A 127 -3.19 13.64 8.46
C LEU A 127 -3.43 12.54 9.49
N ASP A 128 -3.75 12.90 10.74
CA ASP A 128 -4.07 11.93 11.79
C ASP A 128 -5.36 11.17 11.47
N GLN A 129 -6.42 11.87 10.99
CA GLN A 129 -7.66 11.22 10.54
C GLN A 129 -7.40 10.25 9.39
N ILE A 130 -6.69 10.66 8.34
CA ILE A 130 -6.39 9.81 7.19
C ILE A 130 -5.54 8.61 7.62
N THR A 131 -4.56 8.81 8.50
CA THR A 131 -3.71 7.73 9.01
C THR A 131 -4.51 6.70 9.81
N GLU A 132 -5.48 7.16 10.59
CA GLU A 132 -6.40 6.27 11.32
C GLU A 132 -7.31 5.49 10.36
N ASP A 133 -7.95 6.18 9.41
CA ASP A 133 -8.85 5.58 8.41
C ASP A 133 -8.14 4.55 7.53
N TYR A 134 -6.86 4.80 7.22
CA TYR A 134 -6.06 3.91 6.35
C TYR A 134 -5.34 2.80 7.12
N SER A 135 -5.37 2.80 8.45
CA SER A 135 -4.60 1.86 9.27
C SER A 135 -4.91 0.37 9.01
N SER A 136 -6.09 0.07 8.50
CA SER A 136 -6.52 -1.28 8.12
C SER A 136 -6.88 -1.41 6.62
N ALA A 137 -6.67 -0.36 5.85
CA ALA A 137 -6.96 -0.37 4.42
C ALA A 137 -5.88 -1.13 3.64
N CYS A 138 -6.26 -1.70 2.50
CA CYS A 138 -5.35 -2.29 1.52
C CYS A 138 -5.76 -1.76 0.14
N PHE A 139 -4.82 -1.13 -0.56
CA PHE A 139 -5.08 -0.48 -1.86
C PHE A 139 -4.64 -1.32 -3.06
N LEU A 140 -4.29 -2.59 -2.85
CA LEU A 140 -3.72 -3.46 -3.89
C LEU A 140 -4.74 -4.07 -4.85
N SER A 141 -6.02 -4.25 -4.44
CA SER A 141 -7.01 -4.74 -5.38
C SER A 141 -7.32 -3.69 -6.45
N GLU A 142 -7.67 -4.13 -7.66
CA GLU A 142 -8.04 -3.21 -8.74
C GLU A 142 -9.10 -2.20 -8.30
N ARG A 143 -10.14 -2.66 -7.59
CA ARG A 143 -11.22 -1.80 -7.10
C ARG A 143 -10.73 -0.78 -6.08
N SER A 144 -9.92 -1.21 -5.10
CA SER A 144 -9.41 -0.30 -4.06
C SER A 144 -8.39 0.69 -4.62
N MET A 145 -7.49 0.23 -5.49
CA MET A 145 -6.50 1.09 -6.15
C MET A 145 -7.19 2.13 -7.04
N ARG A 146 -8.14 1.72 -7.89
CA ARG A 146 -8.92 2.64 -8.75
C ARG A 146 -9.61 3.71 -7.91
N ARG A 147 -10.30 3.29 -6.83
CA ARG A 147 -10.97 4.22 -5.91
C ARG A 147 -9.98 5.20 -5.29
N GLN A 148 -8.85 4.69 -4.78
CA GLN A 148 -7.86 5.52 -4.10
C GLN A 148 -7.20 6.52 -5.04
N LEU A 149 -6.85 6.11 -6.26
CA LEU A 149 -6.32 7.02 -7.27
C LEU A 149 -7.32 8.12 -7.63
N THR A 150 -8.61 7.77 -7.78
CA THR A 150 -9.67 8.77 -8.04
C THR A 150 -9.78 9.79 -6.89
N VAL A 151 -9.65 9.34 -5.63
CA VAL A 151 -9.66 10.23 -4.46
C VAL A 151 -8.53 11.26 -4.52
N ILE A 152 -7.35 10.89 -4.99
CA ILE A 152 -6.22 11.80 -5.15
C ILE A 152 -6.15 12.49 -6.53
N GLY A 153 -7.23 12.38 -7.32
CA GLY A 153 -7.36 13.07 -8.61
C GLY A 153 -6.59 12.43 -9.76
N ILE A 154 -6.25 11.15 -9.68
CA ILE A 154 -5.52 10.42 -10.72
C ILE A 154 -6.44 9.44 -11.45
N SER A 155 -6.39 9.49 -12.78
CA SER A 155 -7.08 8.51 -13.63
C SER A 155 -6.36 7.15 -13.58
N TYR A 156 -7.10 6.12 -13.16
CA TYR A 156 -6.60 4.75 -13.18
C TYR A 156 -6.26 4.27 -14.60
N LYS A 157 -7.02 4.73 -15.60
CA LYS A 157 -6.77 4.42 -17.01
C LYS A 157 -5.45 5.01 -17.47
N ASP A 158 -5.22 6.30 -17.21
CA ASP A 158 -4.00 7.00 -17.62
C ASP A 158 -2.76 6.40 -16.92
N MET A 159 -2.92 5.98 -15.66
CA MET A 159 -1.88 5.26 -14.95
C MET A 159 -1.50 3.96 -15.65
N LEU A 160 -2.49 3.15 -16.06
CA LEU A 160 -2.22 1.88 -16.77
C LEU A 160 -1.64 2.10 -18.17
N GLU A 161 -2.12 3.08 -18.91
CA GLU A 161 -1.60 3.42 -20.24
C GLU A 161 -0.14 3.87 -20.18
N ARG A 162 0.20 4.66 -19.18
CA ARG A 162 1.57 5.11 -18.96
C ARG A 162 2.48 3.98 -18.46
N ALA A 163 2.00 3.15 -17.53
CA ALA A 163 2.76 2.02 -17.00
C ALA A 163 3.02 0.95 -18.06
N PHE A 164 2.07 0.72 -18.96
CA PHE A 164 2.11 -0.40 -19.92
C PHE A 164 1.72 0.05 -21.34
N PRO A 165 2.49 0.95 -21.97
CA PRO A 165 2.16 1.49 -23.31
C PRO A 165 2.19 0.42 -24.41
N ASP A 166 2.94 -0.65 -24.18
CA ASP A 166 3.11 -1.81 -25.06
C ASP A 166 1.95 -2.83 -25.01
N LYS A 167 0.98 -2.65 -24.09
CA LYS A 167 -0.14 -3.57 -23.87
C LYS A 167 -1.44 -3.01 -24.45
N SER A 168 -2.33 -3.90 -24.89
CA SER A 168 -3.71 -3.53 -25.22
C SER A 168 -4.52 -3.20 -23.96
N ASP A 169 -5.66 -2.50 -24.13
CA ASP A 169 -6.54 -2.17 -23.01
C ASP A 169 -7.03 -3.40 -22.24
N ASP A 170 -7.38 -4.48 -22.94
CA ASP A 170 -7.77 -5.74 -22.33
C ASP A 170 -6.64 -6.39 -21.50
N GLN A 171 -5.39 -6.25 -21.96
CA GLN A 171 -4.23 -6.74 -21.22
C GLN A 171 -3.97 -5.89 -19.99
N ARG A 172 -4.01 -4.56 -20.12
CA ARG A 172 -3.83 -3.59 -19.02
C ARG A 172 -4.85 -3.81 -17.92
N ALA A 173 -6.13 -3.98 -18.27
CA ALA A 173 -7.23 -4.17 -17.33
C ALA A 173 -7.03 -5.39 -16.40
N LYS A 174 -6.27 -6.38 -16.86
CA LYS A 174 -6.04 -7.63 -16.10
C LYS A 174 -4.75 -7.64 -15.28
N ILE A 175 -3.85 -6.64 -15.44
CA ILE A 175 -2.54 -6.68 -14.78
C ILE A 175 -2.69 -6.61 -13.26
N VAL A 176 -3.31 -5.55 -12.75
CA VAL A 176 -3.44 -5.33 -11.30
C VAL A 176 -4.19 -6.46 -10.61
N SER A 177 -5.28 -6.95 -11.22
CA SER A 177 -6.04 -8.07 -10.65
C SER A 177 -5.23 -9.36 -10.60
N LYS A 178 -4.39 -9.63 -11.60
CA LYS A 178 -3.48 -10.79 -11.61
C LYS A 178 -2.37 -10.68 -10.57
N LEU A 179 -1.77 -9.50 -10.43
CA LEU A 179 -0.76 -9.23 -9.41
C LEU A 179 -1.34 -9.49 -8.02
N PHE A 180 -2.47 -8.87 -7.72
CA PHE A 180 -3.15 -9.03 -6.43
C PHE A 180 -3.58 -10.48 -6.15
N ALA A 181 -4.14 -11.18 -7.14
CA ALA A 181 -4.52 -12.58 -6.99
C ALA A 181 -3.31 -13.48 -6.67
N ARG A 182 -2.18 -13.26 -7.37
CA ARG A 182 -0.96 -14.05 -7.16
C ARG A 182 -0.36 -13.82 -5.77
N ARG A 183 -0.27 -12.56 -5.35
CA ARG A 183 0.18 -12.22 -3.99
C ARG A 183 -0.68 -12.87 -2.93
N ASN A 184 -2.01 -12.83 -3.10
CA ASN A 184 -2.93 -13.42 -2.13
C ASN A 184 -2.81 -14.94 -2.07
N ALA A 185 -2.64 -15.62 -3.22
CA ALA A 185 -2.39 -17.05 -3.25
C ALA A 185 -1.12 -17.42 -2.45
N ILE A 186 -0.05 -16.63 -2.60
CA ILE A 186 1.19 -16.85 -1.84
C ILE A 186 0.97 -16.55 -0.34
N ALA A 187 0.45 -15.38 -0.02
CA ALA A 187 0.42 -14.88 1.37
C ALA A 187 -0.62 -15.59 2.26
N HIS A 188 -1.75 -16.02 1.69
CA HIS A 188 -2.89 -16.53 2.46
C HIS A 188 -3.21 -17.99 2.19
N GLN A 189 -2.73 -18.58 1.08
CA GLN A 189 -3.05 -19.94 0.66
C GLN A 189 -1.80 -20.84 0.54
N GLY A 190 -0.62 -20.33 0.98
CA GLY A 190 0.64 -21.08 0.87
C GLY A 190 1.02 -21.41 -0.57
N ASP A 191 0.49 -20.64 -1.55
CA ASP A 191 0.70 -20.83 -2.99
C ASP A 191 0.30 -22.23 -3.51
N ARG A 192 -0.73 -22.82 -2.91
CA ARG A 192 -1.19 -24.18 -3.27
C ARG A 192 -2.44 -24.16 -4.10
N ASN A 193 -2.50 -25.11 -5.04
CA ASN A 193 -3.70 -25.41 -5.79
C ASN A 193 -4.75 -26.06 -4.86
N HIS A 194 -6.01 -25.61 -4.94
CA HIS A 194 -7.09 -26.12 -4.08
C HIS A 194 -7.61 -27.50 -4.51
N VAL A 195 -7.23 -28.03 -5.70
CA VAL A 195 -7.68 -29.33 -6.19
C VAL A 195 -6.81 -30.46 -5.66
N ASP A 196 -5.49 -30.27 -5.68
CA ASP A 196 -4.51 -31.35 -5.40
C ASP A 196 -3.46 -30.93 -4.36
N ALA A 197 -3.57 -29.71 -3.81
CA ALA A 197 -2.65 -29.12 -2.84
C ALA A 197 -1.19 -29.01 -3.35
N THR A 198 -0.95 -29.16 -4.66
CA THR A 198 0.38 -28.93 -5.24
C THR A 198 0.75 -27.46 -5.21
N LEU A 199 2.04 -27.15 -5.09
CA LEU A 199 2.53 -25.78 -5.18
C LEU A 199 2.39 -25.25 -6.60
N ASN A 200 1.84 -24.04 -6.74
CA ASN A 200 1.84 -23.35 -8.01
C ASN A 200 3.28 -23.05 -8.45
N GLN A 201 3.54 -23.15 -9.74
CA GLN A 201 4.86 -22.86 -10.28
C GLN A 201 5.20 -21.38 -10.10
N VAL A 202 6.45 -21.15 -9.74
CA VAL A 202 7.09 -19.84 -9.72
C VAL A 202 8.54 -20.04 -10.17
N ASP A 203 9.05 -19.12 -10.94
CA ASP A 203 10.46 -19.05 -11.30
C ASP A 203 10.96 -17.62 -11.21
N GLU A 204 12.25 -17.44 -11.38
CA GLU A 204 12.91 -16.14 -11.35
C GLU A 204 12.34 -15.18 -12.39
N THR A 205 12.12 -15.66 -13.62
CA THR A 205 11.62 -14.84 -14.73
C THR A 205 10.25 -14.27 -14.42
N TYR A 206 9.36 -15.10 -13.87
CA TYR A 206 8.04 -14.69 -13.44
C TYR A 206 8.11 -13.67 -12.29
N ALA A 207 8.97 -13.93 -11.28
CA ALA A 207 9.10 -13.02 -10.14
C ALA A 207 9.66 -11.65 -10.57
N ILE A 208 10.68 -11.63 -11.44
CA ILE A 208 11.23 -10.39 -12.00
C ILE A 208 10.15 -9.63 -12.79
N TYR A 209 9.42 -10.29 -13.67
CA TYR A 209 8.31 -9.66 -14.40
C TYR A 209 7.29 -9.03 -13.45
N TYR A 210 6.97 -9.71 -12.35
CA TYR A 210 6.02 -9.23 -11.35
C TYR A 210 6.55 -7.96 -10.65
N ILE A 211 7.81 -7.99 -10.22
CA ILE A 211 8.48 -6.85 -9.58
C ILE A 211 8.54 -5.65 -10.54
N ASP A 212 8.87 -5.88 -11.80
CA ASP A 212 8.91 -4.83 -12.84
C ASP A 212 7.53 -4.21 -13.08
N CYS A 213 6.46 -5.02 -13.05
CA CYS A 213 5.09 -4.49 -13.14
C CYS A 213 4.78 -3.54 -11.96
N VAL A 214 5.16 -3.90 -10.73
CA VAL A 214 4.98 -3.05 -9.56
C VAL A 214 5.77 -1.74 -9.69
N GLU A 215 7.04 -1.80 -10.10
CA GLU A 215 7.89 -0.64 -10.32
C GLU A 215 7.28 0.32 -11.36
N ARG A 216 6.79 -0.20 -12.49
CA ARG A 216 6.15 0.58 -13.56
C ARG A 216 4.85 1.25 -13.09
N ILE A 217 4.05 0.58 -12.28
CA ILE A 217 2.84 1.14 -11.67
C ILE A 217 3.20 2.32 -10.76
N VAL A 218 4.16 2.15 -9.84
CA VAL A 218 4.60 3.22 -8.94
C VAL A 218 5.18 4.39 -9.70
N ALA A 219 6.07 4.16 -10.67
CA ALA A 219 6.65 5.22 -11.50
C ALA A 219 5.58 6.01 -12.26
N SER A 220 4.57 5.31 -12.78
CA SER A 220 3.44 5.95 -13.48
C SER A 220 2.61 6.82 -12.55
N ILE A 221 2.22 6.31 -11.37
CA ILE A 221 1.46 7.06 -10.37
C ILE A 221 2.27 8.29 -9.94
N HIS A 222 3.54 8.11 -9.61
CA HIS A 222 4.41 9.19 -9.15
C HIS A 222 4.52 10.31 -10.19
N SER A 223 4.74 9.96 -11.45
CA SER A 223 4.78 10.92 -12.55
C SER A 223 3.48 11.72 -12.69
N LEU A 224 2.31 11.06 -12.59
CA LEU A 224 1.01 11.72 -12.67
C LEU A 224 0.76 12.64 -11.45
N VAL A 225 1.18 12.21 -10.25
CA VAL A 225 1.07 13.01 -9.04
C VAL A 225 1.88 14.29 -9.14
N VAL A 226 3.15 14.21 -9.56
CA VAL A 226 4.03 15.38 -9.70
C VAL A 226 3.53 16.33 -10.78
N GLN A 227 3.03 15.83 -11.91
CA GLN A 227 2.43 16.66 -12.96
C GLN A 227 1.22 17.46 -12.45
N GLY A 228 0.41 16.89 -11.56
CA GLY A 228 -0.74 17.58 -10.97
C GLY A 228 -0.40 18.70 -9.97
N LEU A 229 0.89 18.95 -9.66
CA LEU A 229 1.34 20.09 -8.88
C LEU A 229 1.64 21.33 -9.75
N THR A 230 1.89 21.11 -11.02
CA THR A 230 2.33 22.17 -11.96
C THR A 230 1.20 22.69 -12.85
N ALA A 231 0.00 22.13 -12.72
CA ALA A 231 -1.21 22.50 -13.46
C ALA A 231 -2.12 23.38 -12.61
#